data_5890fcd68701d178b609f089ffff376f
#
_entry.id   5890fcd68701d178b609f089ffff376f
#
_cell.length_a   1.000
_cell.length_b   1.000
_cell.length_c   1.000
_cell.angle_alpha   90.00
_cell.angle_beta   90.00
_cell.angle_gamma   90.00
#
_symmetry.space_group_name_H-M   'P 1'
#
loop_
_entity.id
_entity.type
_entity.pdbx_description
1 polymer ?
#
loop_
_entity_poly.entity_id
_entity_poly.type
_entity_poly.pdbx_seq_one_letter_code
_entity_poly.pdbx_strand_id
1 'polypeptide(L)'
;MKNKLPCAIVRDLLPSYVDKLTEEETTLAVKEHLEHCPQCLHQYETMLEGEENRDSDVKEIDFLKTVRKKNRKKIIMAIVISIVIVLAIFGIKLFLIGNEADSDGVSFQMTPVNNADEMRVSFLNMDSANALKDLHVETINDVIEITGRKVLVSPIHPSEKLTVTLNLSGMKEVRAFGKTIWKNGVVIEEYTQWLWKNQVTYVGDAPSVNNLISNMNLDALHTLEIQSGEEPYGVVIHFTEEISKNCREMLKDHACVILSLVGNLGEVSWDDPSGYTDHITLKEAGDIVNEKAEEFSKDTNEQIIFHENIKDYSADVYELQVLMNILGL
;
A
#
# COMPACT_ATOMS: atom_id res chain seq x y z
N MET A 1 2.58 101.90 -23.41
CA MET A 1 2.62 100.98 -24.55
C MET A 1 2.60 99.56 -23.95
N LYS A 2 1.44 98.88 -24.02
CA LYS A 2 1.41 97.47 -23.59
C LYS A 2 2.20 96.68 -24.61
N ASN A 3 3.29 96.04 -24.20
CA ASN A 3 4.05 95.11 -25.04
C ASN A 3 3.14 93.95 -25.39
N LYS A 4 2.58 93.89 -26.58
CA LYS A 4 1.85 92.70 -27.08
C LYS A 4 2.88 91.64 -27.34
N LEU A 5 2.74 90.50 -26.68
CA LEU A 5 3.59 89.34 -26.92
C LEU A 5 3.52 88.87 -28.41
N PRO A 6 4.65 88.61 -29.09
CA PRO A 6 4.68 88.10 -30.42
C PRO A 6 4.08 86.63 -30.44
N CYS A 7 3.37 86.29 -31.54
CA CYS A 7 2.77 84.96 -31.67
C CYS A 7 3.78 83.78 -31.49
N ALA A 8 5.06 84.02 -31.88
CA ALA A 8 6.10 82.98 -31.68
C ALA A 8 6.33 82.68 -30.18
N ILE A 9 6.42 83.73 -29.33
CA ILE A 9 6.59 83.53 -27.89
C ILE A 9 5.33 82.92 -27.25
N VAL A 10 4.12 83.27 -27.69
CA VAL A 10 2.89 82.68 -27.16
C VAL A 10 2.85 81.24 -27.49
N ARG A 11 3.20 80.84 -28.73
CA ARG A 11 3.22 79.38 -29.12
C ARG A 11 4.21 78.59 -28.26
N ASP A 12 5.36 79.12 -27.94
CA ASP A 12 6.34 78.45 -27.08
C ASP A 12 5.82 78.29 -25.61
N LEU A 13 4.98 79.22 -25.16
CA LEU A 13 4.40 79.22 -23.84
C LEU A 13 3.09 78.42 -23.73
N LEU A 14 2.40 78.08 -24.87
CA LEU A 14 1.16 77.35 -24.84
C LEU A 14 1.19 76.03 -24.13
N PRO A 15 2.22 75.15 -24.28
CA PRO A 15 2.29 73.94 -23.53
C PRO A 15 2.27 74.17 -22.02
N SER A 16 3.12 75.06 -21.53
CA SER A 16 3.20 75.40 -20.10
C SER A 16 1.95 76.11 -19.57
N TYR A 17 1.25 76.84 -20.46
CA TYR A 17 -0.01 77.50 -20.13
C TYR A 17 -1.16 76.47 -19.99
N VAL A 18 -1.23 75.49 -20.87
CA VAL A 18 -2.19 74.36 -20.81
C VAL A 18 -1.98 73.58 -19.53
N ASP A 19 -0.73 73.24 -19.21
CA ASP A 19 -0.35 72.49 -17.99
C ASP A 19 -0.46 73.34 -16.69
N LYS A 20 -0.85 74.68 -16.79
CA LYS A 20 -0.96 75.62 -15.66
C LYS A 20 0.35 75.80 -14.92
N LEU A 21 1.46 75.73 -15.63
CA LEU A 21 2.81 75.86 -15.09
C LEU A 21 3.40 77.29 -15.29
N THR A 22 2.63 78.25 -15.83
CA THR A 22 3.05 79.59 -16.05
C THR A 22 2.77 80.50 -14.82
N GLU A 23 3.67 81.48 -14.55
CA GLU A 23 3.44 82.46 -13.53
C GLU A 23 2.26 83.36 -13.86
N GLU A 24 1.66 83.98 -12.86
CA GLU A 24 0.42 84.76 -12.96
C GLU A 24 0.47 85.90 -14.00
N GLU A 25 1.57 86.61 -14.07
CA GLU A 25 1.77 87.70 -15.06
C GLU A 25 1.86 87.19 -16.49
N THR A 26 2.54 86.00 -16.69
CA THR A 26 2.65 85.28 -17.98
C THR A 26 1.30 84.76 -18.42
N THR A 27 0.55 84.19 -17.48
CA THR A 27 -0.80 83.65 -17.69
C THR A 27 -1.75 84.70 -18.21
N LEU A 28 -1.72 85.93 -17.58
CA LEU A 28 -2.53 87.08 -18.03
C LEU A 28 -2.14 87.52 -19.41
N ALA A 29 -0.84 87.63 -19.70
CA ALA A 29 -0.33 88.10 -20.99
C ALA A 29 -0.65 87.14 -22.14
N VAL A 30 -0.57 85.80 -21.94
CA VAL A 30 -0.95 84.78 -22.90
C VAL A 30 -2.46 84.78 -23.09
N LYS A 31 -3.26 84.92 -22.06
CA LYS A 31 -4.72 85.03 -22.14
C LYS A 31 -5.15 86.27 -22.98
N GLU A 32 -4.61 87.40 -22.72
CA GLU A 32 -4.89 88.65 -23.47
C GLU A 32 -4.53 88.48 -24.98
N HIS A 33 -3.43 87.79 -25.28
CA HIS A 33 -3.05 87.45 -26.66
C HIS A 33 -4.04 86.48 -27.34
N LEU A 34 -4.49 85.42 -26.66
CA LEU A 34 -5.45 84.42 -27.19
C LEU A 34 -6.79 85.04 -27.49
N GLU A 35 -7.26 86.05 -26.73
CA GLU A 35 -8.50 86.76 -26.99
C GLU A 35 -8.45 87.61 -28.31
N HIS A 36 -7.24 87.95 -28.83
CA HIS A 36 -7.05 88.81 -29.99
C HIS A 36 -6.37 88.13 -31.16
N CYS A 37 -5.93 86.84 -31.04
CA CYS A 37 -5.25 86.07 -32.11
C CYS A 37 -5.90 84.71 -32.38
N PRO A 38 -6.70 84.64 -33.47
CA PRO A 38 -7.42 83.37 -33.78
C PRO A 38 -6.50 82.21 -34.04
N GLN A 39 -5.28 82.41 -34.59
CA GLN A 39 -4.34 81.31 -34.88
C GLN A 39 -3.77 80.70 -33.62
N CYS A 40 -3.44 81.48 -32.62
CA CYS A 40 -2.92 80.95 -31.33
C CYS A 40 -4.06 80.36 -30.53
N LEU A 41 -5.27 80.86 -30.59
CA LEU A 41 -6.44 80.31 -29.97
C LEU A 41 -6.73 78.89 -30.54
N HIS A 42 -6.74 78.72 -31.85
CA HIS A 42 -6.96 77.41 -32.46
C HIS A 42 -5.87 76.38 -32.04
N GLN A 43 -4.61 76.84 -31.92
CA GLN A 43 -3.55 75.94 -31.46
C GLN A 43 -3.72 75.56 -29.98
N TYR A 44 -4.16 76.48 -29.11
CA TYR A 44 -4.53 76.22 -27.72
C TYR A 44 -5.69 75.20 -27.63
N GLU A 45 -6.78 75.36 -28.41
CA GLU A 45 -7.93 74.42 -28.47
C GLU A 45 -7.51 73.01 -28.92
N THR A 46 -6.63 72.97 -29.92
CA THR A 46 -6.10 71.66 -30.40
C THR A 46 -5.27 70.94 -29.31
N MET A 47 -4.53 71.70 -28.45
CA MET A 47 -3.79 71.14 -27.34
C MET A 47 -4.72 70.60 -26.23
N LEU A 48 -5.79 71.29 -25.94
CA LEU A 48 -6.82 70.85 -24.97
C LEU A 48 -7.52 69.58 -25.39
N GLU A 49 -7.89 69.42 -26.69
CA GLU A 49 -8.47 68.20 -27.23
C GLU A 49 -7.51 67.02 -27.14
N GLY A 50 -6.18 67.25 -27.20
CA GLY A 50 -5.15 66.25 -26.99
C GLY A 50 -5.07 65.75 -25.53
N GLU A 51 -5.40 66.59 -24.55
CA GLU A 51 -5.45 66.19 -23.13
C GLU A 51 -6.69 65.36 -22.78
N GLU A 52 -7.86 65.68 -23.32
CA GLU A 52 -9.08 64.89 -23.12
C GLU A 52 -8.90 63.44 -23.61
N ASN A 53 -8.14 63.25 -24.73
CA ASN A 53 -7.82 61.90 -25.20
C ASN A 53 -6.87 61.13 -24.28
N ARG A 54 -5.95 61.80 -23.55
CA ARG A 54 -5.08 61.11 -22.55
C ARG A 54 -5.87 60.66 -21.34
N ASP A 55 -6.88 61.37 -20.90
CA ASP A 55 -7.75 60.98 -19.79
C ASP A 55 -8.64 59.79 -20.14
N SER A 56 -8.99 59.59 -21.42
CA SER A 56 -9.71 58.40 -21.89
C SER A 56 -8.82 57.15 -21.88
N ASP A 57 -7.54 57.26 -22.26
CA ASP A 57 -6.55 56.16 -22.20
C ASP A 57 -6.30 55.65 -20.77
N VAL A 58 -6.25 56.57 -19.78
CA VAL A 58 -6.11 56.21 -18.36
C VAL A 58 -7.33 55.45 -17.84
N LYS A 59 -8.55 55.83 -18.26
CA LYS A 59 -9.78 55.13 -17.90
C LYS A 59 -9.85 53.75 -18.53
N GLU A 60 -9.35 53.60 -19.76
CA GLU A 60 -9.32 52.31 -20.47
C GLU A 60 -8.33 51.36 -19.83
N ILE A 61 -7.15 51.83 -19.40
CA ILE A 61 -6.16 51.01 -18.65
C ILE A 61 -6.73 50.55 -17.31
N ASP A 62 -7.49 51.34 -16.61
CA ASP A 62 -8.09 50.99 -15.32
C ASP A 62 -9.24 49.99 -15.47
N PHE A 63 -9.99 50.08 -16.58
CA PHE A 63 -11.00 49.08 -16.95
C PHE A 63 -10.36 47.72 -17.23
N LEU A 64 -9.25 47.65 -17.99
CA LEU A 64 -8.51 46.43 -18.29
C LEU A 64 -7.94 45.80 -17.01
N LYS A 65 -7.44 46.58 -16.07
CA LYS A 65 -6.97 46.09 -14.75
C LYS A 65 -8.13 45.45 -13.97
N THR A 66 -9.31 46.03 -13.99
CA THR A 66 -10.50 45.56 -13.31
C THR A 66 -10.99 44.23 -13.92
N VAL A 67 -11.04 44.13 -15.26
CA VAL A 67 -11.40 42.91 -15.99
C VAL A 67 -10.39 41.80 -15.73
N ARG A 68 -9.08 42.08 -15.74
CA ARG A 68 -8.01 41.14 -15.41
C ARG A 68 -8.12 40.62 -13.98
N LYS A 69 -8.43 41.50 -13.00
CA LYS A 69 -8.64 41.09 -11.59
C LYS A 69 -9.88 40.19 -11.44
N LYS A 70 -10.97 40.51 -12.16
CA LYS A 70 -12.21 39.67 -12.16
C LYS A 70 -11.99 38.33 -12.79
N ASN A 71 -11.26 38.28 -13.93
CA ASN A 71 -10.94 37.01 -14.60
C ASN A 71 -9.97 36.16 -13.75
N ARG A 72 -8.96 36.78 -13.08
CA ARG A 72 -8.07 36.06 -12.17
C ARG A 72 -8.84 35.38 -11.03
N LYS A 73 -9.86 36.06 -10.46
CA LYS A 73 -10.72 35.41 -9.43
C LYS A 73 -11.49 34.22 -9.98
N LYS A 74 -12.04 34.32 -11.20
CA LYS A 74 -12.74 33.20 -11.85
C LYS A 74 -11.80 32.03 -12.13
N ILE A 75 -10.57 32.28 -12.60
CA ILE A 75 -9.55 31.26 -12.83
C ILE A 75 -9.17 30.56 -11.52
N ILE A 76 -8.91 31.34 -10.46
CA ILE A 76 -8.59 30.78 -9.13
C ILE A 76 -9.77 29.91 -8.63
N MET A 77 -11.00 30.41 -8.77
CA MET A 77 -12.19 29.64 -8.37
C MET A 77 -12.32 28.34 -9.17
N ALA A 78 -12.09 28.37 -10.49
CA ALA A 78 -12.09 27.19 -11.33
C ALA A 78 -11.02 26.17 -10.90
N ILE A 79 -9.81 26.62 -10.57
CA ILE A 79 -8.74 25.77 -10.05
C ILE A 79 -9.14 25.15 -8.71
N VAL A 80 -9.71 25.91 -7.78
CA VAL A 80 -10.16 25.39 -6.47
C VAL A 80 -11.24 24.35 -6.66
N ILE A 81 -12.24 24.62 -7.50
CA ILE A 81 -13.31 23.63 -7.81
C ILE A 81 -12.72 22.36 -8.42
N SER A 82 -11.77 22.48 -9.35
CA SER A 82 -11.07 21.36 -9.96
C SER A 82 -10.35 20.50 -8.92
N ILE A 83 -9.63 21.13 -7.99
CA ILE A 83 -8.94 20.44 -6.89
C ILE A 83 -9.95 19.70 -6.01
N VAL A 84 -11.06 20.36 -5.64
CA VAL A 84 -12.12 19.75 -4.81
C VAL A 84 -12.72 18.53 -5.52
N ILE A 85 -12.98 18.61 -6.81
CA ILE A 85 -13.49 17.47 -7.60
C ILE A 85 -12.47 16.32 -7.60
N VAL A 86 -11.20 16.59 -7.83
CA VAL A 86 -10.14 15.57 -7.81
C VAL A 86 -10.04 14.90 -6.44
N LEU A 87 -10.07 15.70 -5.36
CA LEU A 87 -10.05 15.17 -3.98
C LEU A 87 -11.31 14.34 -3.67
N ALA A 88 -12.47 14.76 -4.18
CA ALA A 88 -13.71 13.99 -4.02
C ALA A 88 -13.65 12.63 -4.74
N ILE A 89 -13.17 12.61 -5.99
CA ILE A 89 -12.98 11.38 -6.76
C ILE A 89 -11.98 10.45 -6.05
N PHE A 90 -10.87 11.01 -5.55
CA PHE A 90 -9.88 10.27 -4.78
C PHE A 90 -10.45 9.70 -3.48
N GLY A 91 -11.23 10.51 -2.75
CA GLY A 91 -11.95 10.07 -1.55
C GLY A 91 -12.94 8.94 -1.85
N ILE A 92 -13.75 9.05 -2.92
CA ILE A 92 -14.65 7.98 -3.37
C ILE A 92 -13.87 6.70 -3.67
N LYS A 93 -12.73 6.80 -4.38
CA LYS A 93 -11.88 5.65 -4.66
C LYS A 93 -11.39 4.97 -3.39
N LEU A 94 -10.90 5.73 -2.41
CA LEU A 94 -10.33 5.17 -1.18
C LEU A 94 -11.38 4.62 -0.20
N PHE A 95 -12.49 5.31 -0.03
CA PHE A 95 -13.48 4.99 1.01
C PHE A 95 -14.66 4.16 0.52
N LEU A 96 -15.00 4.21 -0.76
CA LEU A 96 -16.18 3.53 -1.29
C LEU A 96 -15.87 2.43 -2.30
N ILE A 97 -14.94 2.65 -3.23
CA ILE A 97 -14.62 1.66 -4.27
C ILE A 97 -13.56 0.68 -3.77
N GLY A 98 -12.46 1.19 -3.22
CA GLY A 98 -11.32 0.40 -2.75
C GLY A 98 -10.47 -0.19 -3.87
N ASN A 99 -9.56 -1.06 -3.47
CA ASN A 99 -8.75 -1.90 -4.33
C ASN A 99 -9.11 -3.38 -4.12
N GLU A 100 -8.75 -4.24 -5.04
CA GLU A 100 -8.83 -5.68 -4.81
C GLU A 100 -8.03 -6.05 -3.57
N ALA A 101 -8.62 -6.91 -2.74
CA ALA A 101 -7.95 -7.43 -1.56
C ALA A 101 -6.95 -8.49 -2.02
N ASP A 102 -5.73 -8.36 -1.54
CA ASP A 102 -4.71 -9.39 -1.59
C ASP A 102 -4.72 -10.17 -0.27
N SER A 103 -4.03 -11.29 -0.25
CA SER A 103 -3.92 -12.12 0.94
C SER A 103 -3.02 -11.54 2.04
N ASP A 104 -2.23 -10.51 1.74
CA ASP A 104 -1.33 -9.91 2.72
C ASP A 104 -2.14 -9.10 3.75
N GLY A 105 -1.95 -9.42 5.02
CA GLY A 105 -2.68 -8.80 6.13
C GLY A 105 -4.15 -9.20 6.27
N VAL A 106 -4.62 -10.24 5.59
CA VAL A 106 -5.93 -10.85 5.81
C VAL A 106 -5.75 -12.19 6.51
N SER A 107 -6.24 -12.26 7.74
CA SER A 107 -6.33 -13.51 8.51
C SER A 107 -7.66 -14.20 8.21
N PHE A 108 -7.65 -15.53 8.24
CA PHE A 108 -8.86 -16.31 8.06
C PHE A 108 -8.98 -17.44 9.11
N GLN A 109 -10.20 -17.86 9.34
CA GLN A 109 -10.50 -19.00 10.20
C GLN A 109 -11.59 -19.81 9.54
N MET A 110 -11.36 -21.12 9.38
CA MET A 110 -12.35 -22.08 8.89
C MET A 110 -12.88 -22.92 10.06
N THR A 111 -14.20 -23.06 10.13
CA THR A 111 -14.86 -23.87 11.17
C THR A 111 -16.02 -24.64 10.55
N PRO A 112 -16.18 -25.95 10.86
CA PRO A 112 -17.33 -26.72 10.42
C PRO A 112 -18.64 -26.14 11.01
N VAL A 113 -19.73 -26.19 10.26
CA VAL A 113 -21.04 -25.67 10.71
C VAL A 113 -21.92 -26.80 11.21
N ASN A 114 -22.39 -27.66 10.32
CA ASN A 114 -23.34 -28.74 10.66
C ASN A 114 -22.77 -30.11 10.35
N ASN A 115 -21.99 -30.22 9.30
CA ASN A 115 -21.34 -31.46 8.82
C ASN A 115 -19.98 -31.08 8.20
N ALA A 116 -19.20 -32.07 7.82
CA ALA A 116 -17.89 -31.87 7.22
C ALA A 116 -17.91 -31.11 5.87
N ASP A 117 -19.07 -31.13 5.20
CA ASP A 117 -19.22 -30.46 3.88
C ASP A 117 -19.57 -28.99 3.97
N GLU A 118 -20.04 -28.52 5.14
CA GLU A 118 -20.38 -27.11 5.35
C GLU A 118 -19.34 -26.42 6.25
N MET A 119 -18.58 -25.52 5.66
CA MET A 119 -17.53 -24.78 6.37
C MET A 119 -17.87 -23.27 6.41
N ARG A 120 -17.69 -22.69 7.58
CA ARG A 120 -17.75 -21.24 7.78
C ARG A 120 -16.35 -20.68 7.68
N VAL A 121 -16.14 -19.77 6.73
CA VAL A 121 -14.89 -19.05 6.59
C VAL A 121 -15.10 -17.62 7.08
N SER A 122 -14.27 -17.20 7.99
CA SER A 122 -14.29 -15.85 8.58
C SER A 122 -12.99 -15.16 8.24
N PHE A 123 -13.08 -13.93 7.76
CA PHE A 123 -11.94 -13.11 7.38
C PHE A 123 -11.85 -11.88 8.27
N LEU A 124 -10.66 -11.57 8.71
CA LEU A 124 -10.34 -10.35 9.45
C LEU A 124 -9.14 -9.66 8.78
N ASN A 125 -9.31 -8.37 8.48
CA ASN A 125 -8.18 -7.58 8.03
C ASN A 125 -7.32 -7.20 9.24
N MET A 126 -6.05 -7.57 9.21
CA MET A 126 -5.07 -7.30 10.30
C MET A 126 -4.51 -5.88 10.24
N ASP A 127 -4.68 -5.20 9.10
CA ASP A 127 -4.33 -3.80 8.93
C ASP A 127 -5.45 -2.91 9.48
N SER A 128 -5.17 -2.16 10.54
CA SER A 128 -6.14 -1.27 11.19
C SER A 128 -6.59 -0.08 10.33
N ALA A 129 -5.87 0.23 9.25
CA ALA A 129 -6.22 1.32 8.34
C ALA A 129 -7.26 0.91 7.29
N ASN A 130 -7.41 -0.37 7.01
CA ASN A 130 -8.26 -0.90 5.97
C ASN A 130 -9.36 -1.83 6.51
N ALA A 131 -10.51 -1.80 5.86
CA ALA A 131 -11.62 -2.72 6.07
C ALA A 131 -11.81 -3.58 4.81
N LEU A 132 -12.17 -4.85 5.01
CA LEU A 132 -12.64 -5.72 3.94
C LEU A 132 -14.10 -5.41 3.62
N LYS A 133 -14.47 -5.50 2.35
CA LYS A 133 -15.86 -5.38 1.89
C LYS A 133 -16.09 -6.18 0.60
N ASP A 134 -17.37 -6.33 0.25
CA ASP A 134 -17.83 -6.93 -1.01
C ASP A 134 -17.18 -8.29 -1.28
N LEU A 135 -17.26 -9.23 -0.30
CA LEU A 135 -16.84 -10.61 -0.54
C LEU A 135 -17.67 -11.20 -1.68
N HIS A 136 -16.98 -11.70 -2.68
CA HIS A 136 -17.56 -12.40 -3.81
C HIS A 136 -17.06 -13.84 -3.81
N VAL A 137 -17.99 -14.78 -3.92
CA VAL A 137 -17.72 -16.22 -3.95
C VAL A 137 -18.13 -16.75 -5.31
N GLU A 138 -17.18 -17.28 -6.04
CA GLU A 138 -17.41 -17.89 -7.35
C GLU A 138 -16.92 -19.33 -7.33
N THR A 139 -17.67 -20.22 -8.00
CA THR A 139 -17.26 -21.61 -8.16
C THR A 139 -16.94 -21.87 -9.63
N ILE A 140 -15.69 -22.23 -9.88
CA ILE A 140 -15.18 -22.53 -11.22
C ILE A 140 -14.74 -23.98 -11.21
N ASN A 141 -15.51 -24.85 -11.87
CA ASN A 141 -15.34 -26.31 -11.82
C ASN A 141 -15.45 -26.84 -10.39
N ASP A 142 -14.36 -27.37 -9.84
CA ASP A 142 -14.23 -27.93 -8.48
C ASP A 142 -13.40 -27.04 -7.52
N VAL A 143 -13.24 -25.74 -7.88
CA VAL A 143 -12.54 -24.73 -7.09
C VAL A 143 -13.50 -23.63 -6.69
N ILE A 144 -13.54 -23.29 -5.42
CA ILE A 144 -14.22 -22.08 -4.91
C ILE A 144 -13.20 -20.97 -4.79
N GLU A 145 -13.49 -19.84 -5.44
CA GLU A 145 -12.67 -18.62 -5.34
C GLU A 145 -13.40 -17.54 -4.56
N ILE A 146 -12.73 -16.99 -3.54
CA ILE A 146 -13.23 -15.92 -2.70
C ILE A 146 -12.37 -14.69 -2.96
N THR A 147 -13.01 -13.64 -3.47
CA THR A 147 -12.39 -12.33 -3.71
C THR A 147 -13.09 -11.27 -2.87
N GLY A 148 -12.51 -10.10 -2.79
CA GLY A 148 -13.08 -8.97 -2.06
C GLY A 148 -12.30 -7.69 -2.30
N ARG A 149 -12.68 -6.64 -1.61
CA ARG A 149 -12.05 -5.33 -1.73
C ARG A 149 -11.59 -4.81 -0.37
N LYS A 150 -10.47 -4.09 -0.38
CA LYS A 150 -9.97 -3.30 0.75
C LYS A 150 -10.31 -1.83 0.53
N VAL A 151 -10.95 -1.20 1.52
CA VAL A 151 -11.25 0.25 1.57
C VAL A 151 -10.67 0.83 2.84
N LEU A 152 -10.48 2.14 2.90
CA LEU A 152 -10.11 2.78 4.17
C LEU A 152 -11.24 2.66 5.19
N VAL A 153 -10.86 2.34 6.44
CA VAL A 153 -11.78 2.28 7.57
C VAL A 153 -12.52 3.60 7.71
N SER A 154 -13.82 3.51 7.87
CA SER A 154 -14.72 4.66 8.01
C SER A 154 -15.98 4.24 8.78
N PRO A 155 -16.81 5.18 9.22
CA PRO A 155 -18.12 4.85 9.81
C PRO A 155 -19.05 4.06 8.87
N ILE A 156 -18.84 4.13 7.55
CA ILE A 156 -19.59 3.37 6.54
C ILE A 156 -19.01 1.96 6.37
N HIS A 157 -17.70 1.81 6.48
CA HIS A 157 -16.98 0.56 6.37
C HIS A 157 -16.06 0.40 7.59
N PRO A 158 -16.61 -0.05 8.74
CA PRO A 158 -15.81 -0.35 9.92
C PRO A 158 -14.95 -1.59 9.67
N SER A 159 -13.86 -1.74 10.43
CA SER A 159 -13.04 -2.96 10.40
C SER A 159 -13.78 -4.07 11.17
N GLU A 160 -14.51 -4.89 10.45
CA GLU A 160 -15.31 -5.98 11.00
C GLU A 160 -14.89 -7.32 10.41
N LYS A 161 -15.17 -8.40 11.14
CA LYS A 161 -15.00 -9.78 10.69
C LYS A 161 -16.08 -10.08 9.64
N LEU A 162 -15.67 -10.38 8.43
CA LEU A 162 -16.58 -10.85 7.38
C LEU A 162 -16.64 -12.37 7.39
N THR A 163 -17.83 -12.92 7.13
CA THR A 163 -18.04 -14.37 7.21
C THR A 163 -18.85 -14.84 6.00
N VAL A 164 -18.43 -15.97 5.45
CA VAL A 164 -19.13 -16.69 4.38
C VAL A 164 -19.26 -18.16 4.77
N THR A 165 -20.37 -18.79 4.40
CA THR A 165 -20.56 -20.24 4.56
C THR A 165 -20.45 -20.89 3.18
N LEU A 166 -19.61 -21.89 3.09
CA LEU A 166 -19.31 -22.63 1.86
C LEU A 166 -19.83 -24.07 1.96
N ASN A 167 -20.32 -24.60 0.86
CA ASN A 167 -20.57 -26.02 0.70
C ASN A 167 -19.39 -26.61 -0.09
N LEU A 168 -18.63 -27.52 0.54
CA LEU A 168 -17.43 -28.13 -0.01
C LEU A 168 -17.70 -29.47 -0.71
N SER A 169 -18.97 -29.92 -0.73
CA SER A 169 -19.32 -31.17 -1.38
C SER A 169 -18.95 -31.21 -2.87
N GLY A 170 -18.06 -32.10 -3.25
CA GLY A 170 -17.53 -32.20 -4.63
C GLY A 170 -16.47 -31.16 -5.01
N MET A 171 -16.08 -30.32 -4.07
CA MET A 171 -15.00 -29.35 -4.30
C MET A 171 -13.64 -29.98 -4.00
N LYS A 172 -12.60 -29.50 -4.68
CA LYS A 172 -11.22 -29.92 -4.44
C LYS A 172 -10.38 -28.83 -3.76
N GLU A 173 -10.73 -27.58 -3.99
CA GLU A 173 -9.91 -26.47 -3.50
C GLU A 173 -10.78 -25.24 -3.18
N VAL A 174 -10.39 -24.51 -2.13
CA VAL A 174 -10.89 -23.18 -1.83
C VAL A 174 -9.72 -22.22 -1.81
N ARG A 175 -9.83 -21.18 -2.62
CA ARG A 175 -8.87 -20.06 -2.65
C ARG A 175 -9.52 -18.81 -2.09
N ALA A 176 -8.78 -18.07 -1.28
CA ALA A 176 -9.21 -16.76 -0.81
C ALA A 176 -8.10 -15.75 -1.06
N PHE A 177 -8.44 -14.66 -1.77
CA PHE A 177 -7.50 -13.58 -2.11
C PHE A 177 -6.20 -14.09 -2.76
N GLY A 178 -6.32 -15.13 -3.63
CA GLY A 178 -5.20 -15.73 -4.32
C GLY A 178 -4.39 -16.77 -3.54
N LYS A 179 -4.76 -17.08 -2.28
CA LYS A 179 -4.15 -18.18 -1.48
C LYS A 179 -5.09 -19.37 -1.36
N THR A 180 -4.55 -20.58 -1.45
CA THR A 180 -5.26 -21.80 -1.11
C THR A 180 -5.43 -21.90 0.41
N ILE A 181 -6.67 -21.98 0.89
CA ILE A 181 -7.00 -22.05 2.32
C ILE A 181 -7.60 -23.43 2.70
N TRP A 182 -8.00 -24.20 1.73
CA TRP A 182 -8.48 -25.58 1.89
C TRP A 182 -8.24 -26.35 0.59
N LYS A 183 -7.82 -27.61 0.69
CA LYS A 183 -7.60 -28.50 -0.45
C LYS A 183 -7.80 -29.95 -0.04
N ASN A 184 -8.57 -30.69 -0.80
CA ASN A 184 -8.80 -32.15 -0.63
C ASN A 184 -9.14 -32.58 0.81
N GLY A 185 -10.00 -31.83 1.53
CA GLY A 185 -10.36 -32.16 2.91
C GLY A 185 -9.50 -31.43 3.97
N VAL A 186 -8.34 -30.92 3.63
CA VAL A 186 -7.38 -30.32 4.55
C VAL A 186 -7.49 -28.79 4.59
N VAL A 187 -7.66 -28.22 5.76
CA VAL A 187 -7.55 -26.77 5.99
C VAL A 187 -6.07 -26.39 6.04
N ILE A 188 -5.66 -25.41 5.27
CA ILE A 188 -4.28 -24.93 5.23
C ILE A 188 -4.15 -23.74 6.15
N GLU A 189 -3.43 -23.91 7.25
CA GLU A 189 -3.28 -22.90 8.28
C GLU A 189 -2.36 -21.74 7.83
N GLU A 190 -2.57 -20.56 8.41
CA GLU A 190 -1.73 -19.39 8.14
C GLU A 190 -0.27 -19.59 8.51
N TYR A 191 -0.04 -20.34 9.59
CA TYR A 191 1.31 -20.69 10.03
C TYR A 191 2.04 -21.54 9.00
N THR A 192 1.37 -22.57 8.45
CA THR A 192 1.93 -23.40 7.38
C THR A 192 2.21 -22.58 6.11
N GLN A 193 1.32 -21.66 5.77
CA GLN A 193 1.55 -20.75 4.64
C GLN A 193 2.78 -19.87 4.87
N TRP A 194 2.97 -19.38 6.10
CA TRP A 194 4.14 -18.61 6.47
C TRP A 194 5.42 -19.45 6.38
N LEU A 195 5.42 -20.67 6.90
CA LEU A 195 6.55 -21.61 6.81
C LEU A 195 6.93 -21.87 5.35
N TRP A 196 5.95 -22.21 4.51
CA TRP A 196 6.18 -22.48 3.10
C TRP A 196 6.74 -21.27 2.33
N LYS A 197 6.26 -20.08 2.61
CA LYS A 197 6.76 -18.84 2.01
C LYS A 197 8.20 -18.51 2.44
N ASN A 198 8.61 -18.94 3.62
CA ASN A 198 9.94 -18.70 4.20
C ASN A 198 10.89 -19.91 4.10
N GLN A 199 10.61 -20.89 3.24
CA GLN A 199 11.51 -21.99 2.98
C GLN A 199 12.87 -21.46 2.47
N VAL A 200 13.95 -22.18 2.79
CA VAL A 200 15.32 -21.76 2.54
C VAL A 200 16.01 -22.73 1.60
N THR A 201 16.60 -22.24 0.50
CA THR A 201 17.26 -23.11 -0.48
C THR A 201 18.60 -23.64 0.02
N TYR A 202 19.35 -22.82 0.77
CA TYR A 202 20.69 -23.15 1.23
C TYR A 202 20.85 -22.89 2.73
N VAL A 203 21.31 -23.89 3.47
CA VAL A 203 21.61 -23.76 4.91
C VAL A 203 22.63 -22.66 5.21
N GLY A 204 23.52 -22.34 4.29
CA GLY A 204 24.49 -21.25 4.42
C GLY A 204 23.88 -19.84 4.43
N ASP A 205 22.61 -19.68 4.07
CA ASP A 205 21.86 -18.44 4.28
C ASP A 205 21.42 -18.32 5.76
N ALA A 206 22.39 -18.07 6.62
CA ALA A 206 22.22 -18.01 8.05
C ALA A 206 21.09 -17.07 8.54
N PRO A 207 20.90 -15.86 7.97
CA PRO A 207 19.78 -14.99 8.35
C PRO A 207 18.41 -15.64 8.07
N SER A 208 18.22 -16.26 6.91
CA SER A 208 16.97 -16.92 6.54
C SER A 208 16.70 -18.18 7.37
N VAL A 209 17.74 -19.02 7.60
CA VAL A 209 17.63 -20.19 8.48
C VAL A 209 17.26 -19.76 9.90
N ASN A 210 17.95 -18.74 10.44
CA ASN A 210 17.63 -18.22 11.77
C ASN A 210 16.22 -17.64 11.86
N ASN A 211 15.76 -16.91 10.84
CA ASN A 211 14.39 -16.40 10.79
C ASN A 211 13.37 -17.56 10.79
N LEU A 212 13.60 -18.59 9.98
CA LEU A 212 12.71 -19.76 9.92
C LEU A 212 12.61 -20.45 11.28
N ILE A 213 13.73 -20.87 11.87
CA ILE A 213 13.78 -21.67 13.10
C ILE A 213 13.31 -20.86 14.32
N SER A 214 13.71 -19.58 14.42
CA SER A 214 13.31 -18.72 15.55
C SER A 214 11.81 -18.40 15.58
N ASN A 215 11.10 -18.53 14.46
CA ASN A 215 9.65 -18.41 14.40
C ASN A 215 8.91 -19.75 14.52
N MET A 216 9.63 -20.85 14.64
CA MET A 216 9.06 -22.11 15.08
C MET A 216 8.88 -22.11 16.60
N ASN A 217 7.76 -22.63 17.06
CA ASN A 217 7.48 -22.69 18.51
C ASN A 217 8.25 -23.87 19.16
N LEU A 218 9.54 -23.68 19.41
CA LEU A 218 10.40 -24.69 20.04
C LEU A 218 10.32 -24.68 21.58
N ASP A 219 9.42 -23.90 22.17
CA ASP A 219 9.13 -23.78 23.61
C ASP A 219 10.32 -23.40 24.52
N ALA A 220 11.50 -23.08 23.97
CA ALA A 220 12.67 -22.71 24.73
C ALA A 220 13.60 -21.74 24.00
N LEU A 221 14.29 -20.90 24.75
CA LEU A 221 15.30 -19.99 24.20
C LEU A 221 16.51 -20.78 23.69
N HIS A 222 16.96 -20.43 22.49
CA HIS A 222 18.05 -21.13 21.81
C HIS A 222 18.91 -20.20 20.95
N THR A 223 20.08 -20.70 20.59
CA THR A 223 20.96 -20.12 19.56
C THR A 223 21.21 -21.16 18.48
N LEU A 224 21.62 -20.74 17.29
CA LEU A 224 21.87 -21.65 16.15
C LEU A 224 23.34 -21.61 15.75
N GLU A 225 23.89 -22.81 15.50
CA GLU A 225 25.15 -23.00 14.81
C GLU A 225 24.85 -23.65 13.44
N ILE A 226 25.40 -23.07 12.37
CA ILE A 226 25.20 -23.56 11.01
C ILE A 226 26.45 -24.27 10.52
N GLN A 227 26.33 -25.53 10.16
CA GLN A 227 27.40 -26.37 9.64
C GLN A 227 27.25 -26.53 8.11
N SER A 228 27.86 -25.57 7.40
CA SER A 228 27.79 -25.51 5.91
C SER A 228 29.13 -25.82 5.22
N GLY A 229 30.13 -26.30 5.96
CA GLY A 229 31.45 -26.55 5.43
C GLY A 229 31.60 -27.86 4.64
N GLU A 230 31.01 -28.95 5.13
CA GLU A 230 31.09 -30.29 4.55
C GLU A 230 29.72 -30.97 4.64
N GLU A 231 29.41 -31.85 3.68
CA GLU A 231 28.18 -32.66 3.70
C GLU A 231 28.28 -33.84 4.67
N PRO A 232 27.20 -34.25 5.35
CA PRO A 232 25.86 -33.60 5.32
C PRO A 232 25.84 -32.26 6.02
N TYR A 233 25.28 -31.24 5.36
CA TYR A 233 25.13 -29.92 5.99
C TYR A 233 24.15 -29.99 7.16
N GLY A 234 24.49 -29.29 8.26
CA GLY A 234 23.77 -29.38 9.52
C GLY A 234 23.36 -28.04 10.08
N VAL A 235 22.37 -28.09 10.98
CA VAL A 235 22.03 -27.00 11.91
C VAL A 235 22.04 -27.58 13.32
N VAL A 236 22.77 -26.92 14.25
CA VAL A 236 22.74 -27.25 15.67
C VAL A 236 21.92 -26.21 16.42
N ILE A 237 20.95 -26.68 17.21
CA ILE A 237 20.10 -25.83 18.05
C ILE A 237 20.61 -25.96 19.50
N HIS A 238 21.24 -24.90 19.99
CA HIS A 238 21.76 -24.86 21.38
C HIS A 238 20.73 -24.21 22.30
N PHE A 239 20.08 -25.02 23.13
CA PHE A 239 19.16 -24.50 24.12
C PHE A 239 19.90 -23.85 25.30
N THR A 240 19.37 -22.75 25.82
CA THR A 240 19.99 -22.02 26.93
C THR A 240 19.59 -22.58 28.30
N GLU A 241 18.54 -23.40 28.35
CA GLU A 241 18.01 -24.06 29.54
C GLU A 241 17.75 -25.54 29.27
N GLU A 242 17.66 -26.37 30.33
CA GLU A 242 17.31 -27.77 30.22
C GLU A 242 15.90 -27.93 29.64
N ILE A 243 15.79 -28.70 28.55
CA ILE A 243 14.51 -28.95 27.87
C ILE A 243 13.77 -30.13 28.52
N SER A 244 12.45 -29.97 28.69
CA SER A 244 11.59 -31.00 29.25
C SER A 244 11.52 -32.24 28.35
N LYS A 245 11.13 -33.39 28.93
CA LYS A 245 10.97 -34.62 28.15
C LYS A 245 9.96 -34.45 26.98
N ASN A 246 8.84 -33.75 27.22
CA ASN A 246 7.84 -33.50 26.18
C ASN A 246 8.41 -32.61 25.06
N CYS A 247 9.20 -31.60 25.40
CA CYS A 247 9.88 -30.77 24.42
C CYS A 247 10.85 -31.59 23.55
N ARG A 248 11.58 -32.56 24.14
CA ARG A 248 12.48 -33.45 23.40
C ARG A 248 11.78 -34.29 22.34
N GLU A 249 10.55 -34.76 22.61
CA GLU A 249 9.73 -35.48 21.63
C GLU A 249 9.24 -34.54 20.50
N MET A 250 8.73 -33.36 20.86
CA MET A 250 8.30 -32.35 19.90
C MET A 250 9.44 -31.85 19.00
N LEU A 251 10.67 -31.77 19.51
CA LEU A 251 11.83 -31.36 18.72
C LEU A 251 12.10 -32.27 17.53
N LYS A 252 11.83 -33.57 17.64
CA LYS A 252 11.96 -34.52 16.53
C LYS A 252 11.00 -34.16 15.38
N ASP A 253 9.78 -33.82 15.73
CA ASP A 253 8.76 -33.44 14.79
C ASP A 253 9.12 -32.10 14.09
N HIS A 254 9.55 -31.11 14.86
CA HIS A 254 10.03 -29.84 14.30
C HIS A 254 11.30 -30.02 13.44
N ALA A 255 12.22 -30.92 13.82
CA ALA A 255 13.39 -31.23 13.00
C ALA A 255 13.00 -31.84 11.65
N CYS A 256 11.96 -32.68 11.58
CA CYS A 256 11.40 -33.17 10.32
C CYS A 256 10.91 -32.01 9.43
N VAL A 257 10.20 -31.04 10.02
CA VAL A 257 9.74 -29.86 9.28
C VAL A 257 10.92 -28.98 8.82
N ILE A 258 11.92 -28.74 9.68
CA ILE A 258 13.12 -27.98 9.32
C ILE A 258 13.85 -28.68 8.15
N LEU A 259 14.03 -29.99 8.23
CA LEU A 259 14.63 -30.78 7.17
C LEU A 259 13.87 -30.69 5.85
N SER A 260 12.54 -30.61 5.88
CA SER A 260 11.74 -30.44 4.67
C SER A 260 11.91 -29.06 4.04
N LEU A 261 12.00 -28.00 4.86
CA LEU A 261 11.97 -26.59 4.44
C LEU A 261 13.34 -26.01 4.05
N VAL A 262 14.44 -26.60 4.48
CA VAL A 262 15.80 -26.14 4.12
C VAL A 262 16.41 -27.06 3.07
N GLY A 263 16.48 -26.61 1.83
CA GLY A 263 16.71 -27.45 0.64
C GLY A 263 17.92 -28.38 0.67
N ASN A 264 19.08 -27.92 1.10
CA ASN A 264 20.31 -28.74 1.16
C ASN A 264 20.66 -29.22 2.58
N LEU A 265 19.79 -29.03 3.56
CA LEU A 265 20.02 -29.50 4.92
C LEU A 265 19.91 -31.02 4.99
N GLY A 266 20.89 -31.68 5.63
CA GLY A 266 20.97 -33.11 5.78
C GLY A 266 20.76 -33.61 7.21
N GLU A 267 20.99 -32.72 8.21
CA GLU A 267 20.90 -33.08 9.64
C GLU A 267 20.44 -31.88 10.48
N VAL A 268 19.64 -32.14 11.48
CA VAL A 268 19.33 -31.20 12.57
C VAL A 268 19.73 -31.85 13.88
N SER A 269 20.56 -31.19 14.65
CA SER A 269 20.98 -31.63 16.00
C SER A 269 20.66 -30.57 17.03
N TRP A 270 20.57 -30.99 18.29
CA TRP A 270 20.32 -30.08 19.41
C TRP A 270 20.98 -30.55 20.69
N ASP A 271 21.28 -29.61 21.56
CA ASP A 271 21.80 -29.85 22.89
C ASP A 271 21.21 -28.90 23.93
N ASP A 272 21.35 -29.26 25.21
CA ASP A 272 20.96 -28.44 26.35
C ASP A 272 22.04 -28.44 27.44
N PRO A 273 22.02 -27.50 28.42
CA PRO A 273 23.00 -27.41 29.47
C PRO A 273 23.09 -28.62 30.43
N SER A 274 22.10 -29.54 30.40
CA SER A 274 22.16 -30.80 31.18
C SER A 274 23.13 -31.82 30.58
N GLY A 275 23.62 -31.56 29.35
CA GLY A 275 24.45 -32.47 28.60
C GLY A 275 23.65 -33.44 27.73
N TYR A 276 22.34 -33.24 27.60
CA TYR A 276 21.51 -33.97 26.65
C TYR A 276 21.83 -33.48 25.23
N THR A 277 22.03 -34.44 24.32
CA THR A 277 22.23 -34.21 22.90
C THR A 277 21.40 -35.22 22.10
N ASP A 278 20.83 -34.81 21.01
CA ASP A 278 20.14 -35.69 20.04
C ASP A 278 20.23 -35.09 18.65
N HIS A 279 19.91 -35.85 17.63
CA HIS A 279 19.94 -35.39 16.22
C HIS A 279 18.96 -36.20 15.38
N ILE A 280 18.63 -35.65 14.20
CA ILE A 280 17.84 -36.35 13.18
C ILE A 280 18.44 -36.08 11.81
N THR A 281 18.70 -37.13 11.07
CA THR A 281 19.13 -37.11 9.68
C THR A 281 17.92 -37.13 8.72
N LEU A 282 18.13 -36.79 7.44
CA LEU A 282 17.09 -36.88 6.40
C LEU A 282 16.40 -38.25 6.35
N LYS A 283 17.19 -39.34 6.51
CA LYS A 283 16.65 -40.71 6.47
C LYS A 283 15.76 -40.98 7.68
N GLU A 284 16.24 -40.65 8.88
CA GLU A 284 15.47 -40.86 10.13
C GLU A 284 14.20 -40.03 10.14
N ALA A 285 14.25 -38.80 9.60
CA ALA A 285 13.05 -37.97 9.44
C ALA A 285 12.01 -38.62 8.49
N GLY A 286 12.46 -39.19 7.38
CA GLY A 286 11.58 -39.95 6.48
C GLY A 286 10.95 -41.15 7.19
N ASP A 287 11.74 -41.92 7.97
CA ASP A 287 11.24 -43.08 8.72
C ASP A 287 10.19 -42.68 9.77
N ILE A 288 10.46 -41.57 10.53
CA ILE A 288 9.50 -41.03 11.52
C ILE A 288 8.19 -40.59 10.87
N VAL A 289 8.27 -39.85 9.77
CA VAL A 289 7.08 -39.34 9.07
C VAL A 289 6.28 -40.51 8.50
N ASN A 290 6.91 -41.54 7.92
CA ASN A 290 6.22 -42.70 7.39
C ASN A 290 5.49 -43.48 8.48
N GLU A 291 6.13 -43.71 9.65
CA GLU A 291 5.50 -44.39 10.79
C GLU A 291 4.27 -43.63 11.29
N LYS A 292 4.41 -42.29 11.52
CA LYS A 292 3.29 -41.45 11.94
C LYS A 292 2.19 -41.32 10.89
N ALA A 293 2.53 -41.29 9.59
CA ALA A 293 1.56 -41.25 8.50
C ALA A 293 0.72 -42.52 8.40
N GLU A 294 1.30 -43.70 8.66
CA GLU A 294 0.54 -44.94 8.76
C GLU A 294 -0.47 -44.93 9.92
N GLU A 295 -0.10 -44.37 11.06
CA GLU A 295 -0.98 -44.22 12.21
C GLU A 295 -2.09 -43.19 11.91
N PHE A 296 -1.75 -42.02 11.42
CA PHE A 296 -2.70 -40.97 11.02
C PHE A 296 -3.72 -41.47 9.99
N SER A 297 -3.28 -42.21 8.97
CA SER A 297 -4.17 -42.79 7.94
C SER A 297 -5.18 -43.80 8.50
N LYS A 298 -4.81 -44.56 9.54
CA LYS A 298 -5.73 -45.47 10.22
C LYS A 298 -6.80 -44.75 11.03
N ASP A 299 -6.41 -43.62 11.66
CA ASP A 299 -7.28 -42.85 12.55
C ASP A 299 -8.26 -41.97 11.75
N THR A 300 -7.82 -41.38 10.64
CA THR A 300 -8.64 -40.44 9.85
C THR A 300 -9.39 -41.13 8.70
N ASN A 301 -9.02 -42.35 8.33
CA ASN A 301 -9.55 -43.05 7.15
C ASN A 301 -9.28 -42.30 5.83
N GLU A 302 -8.29 -41.37 5.83
CA GLU A 302 -7.86 -40.61 4.69
C GLU A 302 -6.73 -41.29 3.93
N GLN A 303 -6.78 -41.23 2.60
CA GLN A 303 -5.74 -41.74 1.74
C GLN A 303 -4.62 -40.71 1.60
N ILE A 304 -3.57 -40.86 2.41
CA ILE A 304 -2.42 -39.91 2.39
C ILE A 304 -1.47 -40.35 1.28
N ILE A 305 -0.93 -39.37 0.58
CA ILE A 305 0.17 -39.54 -0.35
C ILE A 305 1.47 -39.59 0.45
N PHE A 306 2.14 -40.76 0.45
CA PHE A 306 3.44 -40.92 1.09
C PHE A 306 4.55 -40.42 0.14
N HIS A 307 5.44 -39.59 0.65
CA HIS A 307 6.62 -39.18 -0.09
C HIS A 307 7.86 -39.97 0.42
N GLU A 308 8.62 -40.54 -0.50
CA GLU A 308 9.89 -41.22 -0.15
C GLU A 308 10.93 -40.24 0.40
N ASN A 309 10.88 -38.98 -0.05
CA ASN A 309 11.80 -37.92 0.37
C ASN A 309 11.01 -36.86 1.15
N ILE A 310 11.44 -36.60 2.38
CA ILE A 310 10.84 -35.56 3.24
C ILE A 310 10.83 -34.18 2.57
N LYS A 311 11.76 -33.90 1.66
CA LYS A 311 11.81 -32.63 0.90
C LYS A 311 10.58 -32.42 0.00
N ASP A 312 9.95 -33.49 -0.44
CA ASP A 312 8.79 -33.42 -1.32
C ASP A 312 7.56 -32.83 -0.62
N TYR A 313 7.50 -32.93 0.71
CA TYR A 313 6.45 -32.27 1.50
C TYR A 313 6.52 -30.74 1.48
N SER A 314 7.63 -30.15 1.08
CA SER A 314 7.74 -28.69 0.90
C SER A 314 7.49 -28.23 -0.54
N ALA A 315 7.12 -29.12 -1.46
CA ALA A 315 6.88 -28.81 -2.87
C ALA A 315 5.71 -27.81 -3.06
N ASP A 316 4.64 -27.98 -2.29
CA ASP A 316 3.56 -27.00 -2.21
C ASP A 316 3.04 -26.85 -0.75
N VAL A 317 2.24 -25.82 -0.51
CA VAL A 317 1.73 -25.50 0.83
C VAL A 317 0.77 -26.57 1.36
N TYR A 318 0.08 -27.29 0.49
CA TYR A 318 -0.82 -28.39 0.88
C TYR A 318 -0.02 -29.59 1.38
N GLU A 319 1.03 -29.99 0.67
CA GLU A 319 1.90 -31.10 1.10
C GLU A 319 2.57 -30.78 2.44
N LEU A 320 2.99 -29.53 2.65
CA LEU A 320 3.53 -29.09 3.93
C LEU A 320 2.47 -29.17 5.05
N GLN A 321 1.21 -28.78 4.80
CA GLN A 321 0.14 -28.93 5.77
C GLN A 321 -0.15 -30.40 6.10
N VAL A 322 -0.10 -31.26 5.12
CA VAL A 322 -0.21 -32.71 5.33
C VAL A 322 0.90 -33.20 6.26
N LEU A 323 2.15 -32.79 6.03
CA LEU A 323 3.27 -33.10 6.93
C LEU A 323 3.01 -32.59 8.35
N MET A 324 2.57 -31.34 8.52
CA MET A 324 2.25 -30.77 9.83
C MET A 324 1.18 -31.57 10.56
N ASN A 325 0.11 -31.98 9.85
CA ASN A 325 -0.97 -32.80 10.39
C ASN A 325 -0.49 -34.21 10.82
N ILE A 326 0.35 -34.86 9.99
CA ILE A 326 0.97 -36.16 10.32
C ILE A 326 1.79 -36.07 11.59
N LEU A 327 2.55 -34.98 11.77
CA LEU A 327 3.41 -34.77 12.94
C LEU A 327 2.64 -34.28 14.17
N GLY A 328 1.39 -33.81 14.00
CA GLY A 328 0.58 -33.26 15.10
C GLY A 328 1.01 -31.85 15.53
N LEU A 329 1.55 -31.08 14.60
CA LEU A 329 2.06 -29.72 14.79
C LEU A 329 1.06 -28.65 14.34
#